data_6b1876127938bb8578d711f72549ac07
#
_entry.id   6b1876127938bb8578d711f72549ac07
#
_cell.length_a   1.000
_cell.length_b   1.000
_cell.length_c   1.000
_cell.angle_alpha   90.00
_cell.angle_beta   90.00
_cell.angle_gamma   90.00
#
_symmetry.space_group_name_H-M   'P 1'
#
loop_
_entity.id
_entity.type
_entity.pdbx_description
1 polymer ?
#
loop_
_entity_poly.entity_id
_entity_poly.type
_entity_poly.pdbx_seq_one_letter_code
_entity_poly.pdbx_strand_id
1 'polypeptide(L)'
;MKLNVLIITILLACSCANKNKKTDVAIETHKKEVVASNTVENFDLEVYNYAGFEKFLNKKDDKIYVINFWATWCAPCVKELPYFEKLNKSYKEKNVEVILVSLDFPHLYDKKLKPFIKQKQLKSKVIALDDPDMNSWIPKVDKSWSGSIPATVIYKNDNRKFFEQSFTYEELEKEVKPFLN
;
A
#
# COMPACT_ATOMS: atom_id res chain seq x y z
N MET A 1 24.22 45.08 -42.77
CA MET A 1 25.57 45.75 -42.84
C MET A 1 26.53 44.91 -41.99
N LYS A 2 27.50 44.28 -42.67
CA LYS A 2 28.84 43.79 -42.25
C LYS A 2 28.82 42.77 -41.08
N LEU A 3 28.89 41.45 -41.27
CA LEU A 3 30.05 40.63 -41.71
C LEU A 3 31.29 40.81 -40.81
N ASN A 4 31.64 39.78 -40.03
CA ASN A 4 33.03 39.32 -39.96
C ASN A 4 33.13 37.87 -39.46
N VAL A 5 33.59 37.05 -40.35
CA VAL A 5 34.12 35.69 -40.24
C VAL A 5 35.53 35.79 -39.64
N LEU A 6 35.87 34.89 -38.72
CA LEU A 6 37.24 34.50 -38.53
C LEU A 6 37.34 33.01 -38.21
N ILE A 7 37.83 32.32 -39.22
CA ILE A 7 38.30 30.94 -39.23
C ILE A 7 39.75 30.97 -38.75
N ILE A 8 40.10 30.10 -37.78
CA ILE A 8 41.47 29.68 -37.56
C ILE A 8 41.53 28.17 -37.37
N THR A 9 41.98 27.53 -38.42
CA THR A 9 42.52 26.17 -38.49
C THR A 9 44.01 26.18 -38.15
N ILE A 10 44.54 25.19 -37.43
CA ILE A 10 45.93 24.67 -37.47
C ILE A 10 45.91 23.35 -36.66
N LEU A 11 45.94 22.20 -37.31
CA LEU A 11 46.96 21.29 -37.80
C LEU A 11 47.81 20.57 -36.73
N LEU A 12 47.59 19.26 -36.73
CA LEU A 12 48.49 18.10 -36.63
C LEU A 12 49.85 18.23 -35.88
N ALA A 13 50.04 17.24 -35.01
CA ALA A 13 51.25 16.42 -35.11
C ALA A 13 51.08 15.09 -34.38
N CYS A 14 51.23 14.05 -35.13
CA CYS A 14 51.40 12.65 -34.82
C CYS A 14 52.81 12.43 -34.25
N SER A 15 52.98 11.60 -33.22
CA SER A 15 54.26 10.86 -33.09
C SER A 15 54.06 9.58 -32.30
N CYS A 16 54.53 8.53 -32.91
CA CYS A 16 54.51 7.14 -32.49
C CYS A 16 55.62 6.75 -31.51
N ALA A 17 55.35 5.68 -30.81
CA ALA A 17 56.22 4.55 -30.43
C ALA A 17 57.23 4.71 -29.26
N ASN A 18 57.22 3.87 -28.29
CA ASN A 18 57.89 2.58 -28.21
C ASN A 18 57.92 1.99 -26.79
N LYS A 19 57.59 0.71 -26.74
CA LYS A 19 58.10 -0.44 -25.98
C LYS A 19 58.85 -0.26 -24.64
N ASN A 20 58.38 -1.11 -23.74
CA ASN A 20 59.05 -2.04 -22.79
C ASN A 20 59.17 -1.65 -21.31
N LYS A 21 58.46 -2.45 -20.54
CA LYS A 21 58.91 -3.51 -19.61
C LYS A 21 59.01 -3.15 -18.13
N LYS A 22 58.36 -4.08 -17.43
CA LYS A 22 58.56 -4.53 -16.02
C LYS A 22 57.86 -3.78 -14.90
N THR A 23 56.85 -4.50 -14.38
CA THR A 23 56.69 -4.99 -13.00
C THR A 23 56.95 -3.95 -11.90
N ASP A 24 55.86 -3.49 -11.28
CA ASP A 24 55.75 -3.60 -9.84
C ASP A 24 54.31 -3.40 -9.41
N VAL A 25 53.98 -4.15 -8.37
CA VAL A 25 52.73 -4.33 -7.65
C VAL A 25 52.19 -2.99 -7.22
N ALA A 26 51.04 -2.59 -7.74
CA ALA A 26 50.25 -1.51 -7.18
C ALA A 26 48.91 -2.07 -6.71
N ILE A 27 48.70 -1.87 -5.47
CA ILE A 27 47.52 -2.18 -4.65
C ILE A 27 46.27 -1.63 -5.35
N GLU A 28 45.42 -2.50 -5.86
CA GLU A 28 44.07 -2.18 -6.25
C GLU A 28 43.26 -1.90 -4.98
N THR A 29 43.04 -0.63 -4.69
CA THR A 29 41.97 -0.21 -3.82
C THR A 29 40.63 -0.56 -4.48
N HIS A 30 40.07 -1.72 -4.15
CA HIS A 30 38.70 -2.06 -4.43
C HIS A 30 37.80 -1.01 -3.78
N LYS A 31 37.33 -0.07 -4.57
CA LYS A 31 36.16 0.74 -4.24
C LYS A 31 34.99 -0.22 -4.12
N LYS A 32 34.71 -0.62 -2.90
CA LYS A 32 33.56 -1.44 -2.53
C LYS A 32 32.32 -0.65 -2.89
N GLU A 33 31.77 -0.94 -4.07
CA GLU A 33 30.46 -0.50 -4.47
C GLU A 33 29.49 -1.11 -3.44
N VAL A 34 28.98 -0.25 -2.57
CA VAL A 34 27.91 -0.62 -1.64
C VAL A 34 26.68 -0.82 -2.52
N VAL A 35 26.50 -2.04 -3.00
CA VAL A 35 25.22 -2.50 -3.50
C VAL A 35 24.28 -2.42 -2.30
N ALA A 36 23.46 -1.37 -2.26
CA ALA A 36 22.35 -1.29 -1.32
C ALA A 36 21.51 -2.54 -1.56
N SER A 37 21.66 -3.51 -0.69
CA SER A 37 20.76 -4.65 -0.59
C SER A 37 19.37 -4.07 -0.34
N ASN A 38 18.59 -3.91 -1.40
CA ASN A 38 17.15 -3.79 -1.32
C ASN A 38 16.65 -5.13 -0.77
N THR A 39 16.69 -5.28 0.53
CA THR A 39 15.82 -6.23 1.21
C THR A 39 14.40 -5.73 0.94
N VAL A 40 13.80 -6.27 -0.10
CA VAL A 40 12.35 -6.24 -0.29
C VAL A 40 11.81 -6.95 0.95
N GLU A 41 11.41 -6.19 1.97
CA GLU A 41 10.57 -6.73 3.03
C GLU A 41 9.39 -7.37 2.28
N ASN A 42 9.39 -8.70 2.29
CA ASN A 42 8.37 -9.50 1.63
C ASN A 42 7.10 -9.31 2.47
N PHE A 43 6.28 -8.30 2.10
CA PHE A 43 4.97 -8.11 2.72
C PHE A 43 4.13 -9.32 2.36
N ASP A 44 3.92 -10.20 3.34
CA ASP A 44 3.07 -11.37 3.20
C ASP A 44 1.61 -10.95 3.33
N LEU A 45 0.89 -10.91 2.20
CA LEU A 45 -0.52 -10.56 2.15
C LEU A 45 -1.34 -11.77 2.64
N GLU A 46 -2.01 -11.62 3.78
CA GLU A 46 -2.96 -12.62 4.24
C GLU A 46 -4.19 -12.64 3.30
N VAL A 47 -4.50 -13.82 2.74
CA VAL A 47 -5.64 -14.02 1.84
C VAL A 47 -6.62 -15.00 2.49
N TYR A 48 -7.89 -14.67 2.49
CA TYR A 48 -8.95 -15.47 3.10
C TYR A 48 -10.13 -15.63 2.14
N ASN A 49 -10.76 -16.80 2.16
CA ASN A 49 -12.16 -16.90 1.76
C ASN A 49 -13.06 -16.38 2.91
N TYR A 50 -14.37 -16.29 2.68
CA TYR A 50 -15.26 -15.74 3.70
C TYR A 50 -15.22 -16.50 5.03
N ALA A 51 -15.19 -17.83 5.01
CA ALA A 51 -15.13 -18.65 6.23
C ALA A 51 -13.88 -18.34 7.10
N GLY A 52 -12.74 -18.09 6.45
CA GLY A 52 -11.51 -17.65 7.14
C GLY A 52 -11.55 -16.18 7.57
N PHE A 53 -12.27 -15.33 6.82
CA PHE A 53 -12.41 -13.90 7.09
C PHE A 53 -13.42 -13.61 8.21
N GLU A 54 -14.49 -14.39 8.36
CA GLU A 54 -15.61 -14.15 9.29
C GLU A 54 -15.15 -13.88 10.73
N LYS A 55 -14.03 -14.48 11.15
CA LYS A 55 -13.42 -14.23 12.47
C LYS A 55 -13.11 -12.74 12.75
N PHE A 56 -12.89 -11.93 11.70
CA PHE A 56 -12.62 -10.49 11.86
C PHE A 56 -13.92 -9.68 12.06
N LEU A 57 -15.08 -10.24 11.76
CA LEU A 57 -16.39 -9.60 11.92
C LEU A 57 -17.03 -9.87 13.27
N ASN A 58 -16.51 -10.82 14.05
CA ASN A 58 -17.20 -11.37 15.23
C ASN A 58 -16.28 -11.46 16.46
N LYS A 59 -15.26 -10.62 16.57
CA LYS A 59 -14.39 -10.59 17.75
C LYS A 59 -15.16 -10.06 18.96
N LYS A 60 -14.95 -10.71 20.10
CA LYS A 60 -15.54 -10.38 21.40
C LYS A 60 -14.43 -10.00 22.37
N ASP A 61 -13.89 -8.81 22.16
CA ASP A 61 -12.88 -8.20 23.02
C ASP A 61 -13.20 -6.71 23.19
N ASP A 62 -12.38 -5.98 23.93
CA ASP A 62 -12.65 -4.57 24.22
C ASP A 62 -12.27 -3.61 23.08
N LYS A 63 -11.89 -4.15 21.91
CA LYS A 63 -11.50 -3.31 20.77
C LYS A 63 -12.71 -2.89 19.94
N ILE A 64 -12.55 -1.72 19.33
CA ILE A 64 -13.42 -1.21 18.28
C ILE A 64 -12.79 -1.57 16.95
N TYR A 65 -13.52 -2.29 16.14
CA TYR A 65 -13.08 -2.69 14.80
C TYR A 65 -13.72 -1.80 13.75
N VAL A 66 -12.87 -1.26 12.86
CA VAL A 66 -13.28 -0.50 11.68
C VAL A 66 -12.79 -1.30 10.47
N ILE A 67 -13.71 -2.01 9.83
CA ILE A 67 -13.42 -2.89 8.69
C ILE A 67 -13.93 -2.21 7.43
N ASN A 68 -13.01 -1.82 6.53
CA ASN A 68 -13.33 -1.16 5.27
C ASN A 68 -13.07 -2.12 4.10
N PHE A 69 -14.09 -2.33 3.28
CA PHE A 69 -14.00 -3.09 2.03
C PHE A 69 -13.69 -2.15 0.88
N TRP A 70 -12.60 -2.43 0.18
CA TRP A 70 -12.04 -1.56 -0.84
C TRP A 70 -11.33 -2.34 -1.94
N ALA A 71 -10.88 -1.65 -3.01
CA ALA A 71 -9.99 -2.23 -4.01
C ALA A 71 -9.12 -1.16 -4.66
N THR A 72 -8.00 -1.54 -5.25
CA THR A 72 -7.08 -0.61 -5.94
C THR A 72 -7.71 0.03 -7.19
N TRP A 73 -8.69 -0.62 -7.80
CA TRP A 73 -9.43 -0.12 -8.96
C TRP A 73 -10.65 0.76 -8.59
N CYS A 74 -10.99 0.84 -7.30
CA CYS A 74 -12.10 1.64 -6.79
C CYS A 74 -11.62 3.06 -6.45
N ALA A 75 -11.84 4.02 -7.34
CA ALA A 75 -11.37 5.38 -7.15
C ALA A 75 -11.85 6.07 -5.85
N PRO A 76 -13.17 6.01 -5.47
CA PRO A 76 -13.62 6.57 -4.19
C PRO A 76 -13.00 5.87 -2.99
N CYS A 77 -12.79 4.54 -3.05
CA CYS A 77 -12.12 3.79 -1.97
C CYS A 77 -10.69 4.30 -1.76
N VAL A 78 -9.91 4.42 -2.84
CA VAL A 78 -8.52 4.90 -2.79
C VAL A 78 -8.42 6.32 -2.23
N LYS A 79 -9.43 7.17 -2.52
CA LYS A 79 -9.47 8.56 -2.04
C LYS A 79 -9.66 8.64 -0.52
N GLU A 80 -10.40 7.71 0.07
CA GLU A 80 -10.69 7.72 1.52
C GLU A 80 -9.64 7.00 2.38
N LEU A 81 -8.79 6.11 1.81
CA LEU A 81 -7.78 5.37 2.58
C LEU A 81 -6.93 6.23 3.53
N PRO A 82 -6.48 7.45 3.17
CA PRO A 82 -5.75 8.30 4.10
C PRO A 82 -6.53 8.65 5.37
N TYR A 83 -7.86 8.65 5.33
CA TYR A 83 -8.71 8.93 6.48
C TYR A 83 -8.75 7.74 7.44
N PHE A 84 -8.78 6.53 6.91
CA PHE A 84 -8.66 5.30 7.70
C PHE A 84 -7.27 5.17 8.34
N GLU A 85 -6.21 5.49 7.63
CA GLU A 85 -4.84 5.53 8.17
C GLU A 85 -4.70 6.58 9.29
N LYS A 86 -5.30 7.78 9.10
CA LYS A 86 -5.34 8.82 10.12
C LYS A 86 -6.11 8.34 11.36
N LEU A 87 -7.26 7.68 11.17
CA LEU A 87 -8.05 7.10 12.25
C LEU A 87 -7.23 6.05 13.01
N ASN A 88 -6.64 5.09 12.30
CA ASN A 88 -5.81 4.04 12.87
C ASN A 88 -4.69 4.61 13.75
N LYS A 89 -3.99 5.63 13.24
CA LYS A 89 -2.92 6.32 13.99
C LYS A 89 -3.45 7.05 15.22
N SER A 90 -4.54 7.82 15.07
CA SER A 90 -5.04 8.73 16.12
C SER A 90 -5.76 8.00 17.24
N TYR A 91 -6.30 6.80 16.97
CA TYR A 91 -7.14 6.05 17.91
C TYR A 91 -6.55 4.70 18.35
N LYS A 92 -5.31 4.41 17.95
CA LYS A 92 -4.62 3.17 18.34
C LYS A 92 -4.61 2.95 19.85
N GLU A 93 -4.24 3.98 20.60
CA GLU A 93 -4.19 3.95 22.08
C GLU A 93 -5.58 3.93 22.75
N LYS A 94 -6.64 4.07 21.95
CA LYS A 94 -8.05 3.97 22.38
C LYS A 94 -8.70 2.65 21.95
N ASN A 95 -7.88 1.62 21.69
CA ASN A 95 -8.32 0.29 21.28
C ASN A 95 -9.14 0.28 19.96
N VAL A 96 -8.87 1.21 19.03
CA VAL A 96 -9.45 1.15 17.67
C VAL A 96 -8.48 0.43 16.75
N GLU A 97 -8.97 -0.60 16.08
CA GLU A 97 -8.23 -1.37 15.08
C GLU A 97 -8.89 -1.21 13.71
N VAL A 98 -8.12 -0.70 12.74
CA VAL A 98 -8.57 -0.57 11.36
C VAL A 98 -8.06 -1.76 10.56
N ILE A 99 -8.97 -2.42 9.85
CA ILE A 99 -8.67 -3.53 8.93
C ILE A 99 -9.17 -3.16 7.54
N LEU A 100 -8.25 -3.09 6.59
CA LEU A 100 -8.53 -2.81 5.19
C LEU A 100 -8.66 -4.14 4.43
N VAL A 101 -9.87 -4.48 4.02
CA VAL A 101 -10.19 -5.72 3.31
C VAL A 101 -10.21 -5.46 1.82
N SER A 102 -9.18 -5.91 1.12
CA SER A 102 -9.10 -5.76 -0.34
C SER A 102 -9.97 -6.78 -1.04
N LEU A 103 -10.76 -6.30 -2.01
CA LEU A 103 -11.52 -7.09 -2.97
C LEU A 103 -10.84 -7.09 -4.36
N ASP A 104 -9.52 -6.84 -4.41
CA ASP A 104 -8.74 -6.99 -5.63
C ASP A 104 -8.71 -8.45 -6.09
N PHE A 105 -8.66 -8.64 -7.41
CA PHE A 105 -8.59 -9.98 -7.98
C PHE A 105 -7.25 -10.66 -7.70
N PRO A 106 -7.22 -11.99 -7.40
CA PRO A 106 -5.99 -12.71 -7.03
C PRO A 106 -4.83 -12.54 -7.99
N HIS A 107 -5.09 -12.53 -9.31
CA HIS A 107 -4.06 -12.36 -10.34
C HIS A 107 -3.42 -10.96 -10.35
N LEU A 108 -3.97 -10.00 -9.57
CA LEU A 108 -3.46 -8.64 -9.43
C LEU A 108 -2.73 -8.39 -8.12
N TYR A 109 -2.71 -9.34 -7.18
CA TYR A 109 -2.09 -9.13 -5.86
C TYR A 109 -0.63 -8.70 -5.97
N ASP A 110 0.19 -9.45 -6.68
CA ASP A 110 1.62 -9.15 -6.81
C ASP A 110 1.89 -7.93 -7.73
N LYS A 111 1.05 -7.75 -8.75
CA LYS A 111 1.27 -6.70 -9.77
C LYS A 111 0.70 -5.34 -9.38
N LYS A 112 -0.34 -5.32 -8.54
CA LYS A 112 -1.04 -4.07 -8.17
C LYS A 112 -1.20 -3.88 -6.68
N LEU A 113 -1.84 -4.82 -5.95
CA LEU A 113 -2.20 -4.63 -4.55
C LEU A 113 -0.97 -4.45 -3.65
N LYS A 114 -0.01 -5.40 -3.68
CA LYS A 114 1.21 -5.31 -2.86
C LYS A 114 2.05 -4.06 -3.17
N PRO A 115 2.32 -3.71 -4.45
CA PRO A 115 2.99 -2.45 -4.79
C PRO A 115 2.22 -1.21 -4.31
N PHE A 116 0.89 -1.21 -4.42
CA PHE A 116 0.04 -0.12 -3.95
C PHE A 116 0.15 0.08 -2.43
N ILE A 117 0.03 -1.00 -1.64
CA ILE A 117 0.18 -0.97 -0.17
C ILE A 117 1.52 -0.35 0.21
N LYS A 118 2.60 -0.78 -0.45
CA LYS A 118 3.96 -0.26 -0.24
C LYS A 118 4.07 1.21 -0.64
N GLN A 119 3.58 1.59 -1.82
CA GLN A 119 3.63 2.97 -2.33
C GLN A 119 2.85 3.94 -1.44
N LYS A 120 1.67 3.53 -0.98
CA LYS A 120 0.82 4.33 -0.07
C LYS A 120 1.26 4.24 1.38
N GLN A 121 2.23 3.38 1.71
CA GLN A 121 2.75 3.18 3.06
C GLN A 121 1.63 2.87 4.08
N LEU A 122 0.64 2.05 3.68
CA LEU A 122 -0.46 1.69 4.55
C LEU A 122 0.08 1.00 5.81
N LYS A 123 -0.36 1.42 6.98
CA LYS A 123 0.05 0.91 8.30
C LYS A 123 -1.06 0.14 9.00
N SER A 124 -2.30 0.33 8.57
CA SER A 124 -3.43 -0.49 8.98
C SER A 124 -3.21 -1.93 8.51
N LYS A 125 -3.84 -2.89 9.21
CA LYS A 125 -3.84 -4.29 8.75
C LYS A 125 -4.54 -4.37 7.40
N VAL A 126 -3.84 -4.86 6.38
CA VAL A 126 -4.42 -5.14 5.07
C VAL A 126 -4.53 -6.64 4.88
N ILE A 127 -5.69 -7.12 4.50
CA ILE A 127 -5.97 -8.51 4.11
C ILE A 127 -6.70 -8.51 2.79
N ALA A 128 -6.66 -9.63 2.05
CA ALA A 128 -7.46 -9.82 0.85
C ALA A 128 -8.57 -10.84 1.12
N LEU A 129 -9.76 -10.55 0.64
CA LEU A 129 -10.89 -11.47 0.62
C LEU A 129 -11.07 -12.02 -0.78
N ASP A 130 -10.76 -13.30 -0.95
CA ASP A 130 -10.88 -14.06 -2.20
C ASP A 130 -11.95 -15.13 -2.03
N ASP A 131 -13.18 -14.74 -2.31
CA ASP A 131 -14.32 -15.65 -2.31
C ASP A 131 -15.27 -15.28 -3.46
N PRO A 132 -15.32 -16.10 -4.52
CA PRO A 132 -16.10 -15.80 -5.72
C PRO A 132 -17.61 -15.87 -5.50
N ASP A 133 -18.08 -16.54 -4.43
CA ASP A 133 -19.50 -16.64 -4.13
C ASP A 133 -20.03 -15.44 -3.34
N MET A 134 -19.92 -14.27 -3.97
CA MET A 134 -20.31 -12.98 -3.37
C MET A 134 -21.77 -12.99 -2.87
N ASN A 135 -22.66 -13.67 -3.58
CA ASN A 135 -24.09 -13.73 -3.20
C ASN A 135 -24.30 -14.46 -1.87
N SER A 136 -23.41 -15.37 -1.49
CA SER A 136 -23.53 -16.13 -0.23
C SER A 136 -22.93 -15.36 0.95
N TRP A 137 -21.88 -14.56 0.76
CA TRP A 137 -21.18 -13.95 1.89
C TRP A 137 -21.51 -12.46 2.11
N ILE A 138 -21.86 -11.68 1.07
CA ILE A 138 -22.22 -10.26 1.21
C ILE A 138 -23.35 -10.08 2.24
N PRO A 139 -24.47 -10.84 2.18
CA PRO A 139 -25.55 -10.69 3.17
C PRO A 139 -25.17 -11.13 4.58
N LYS A 140 -24.08 -11.91 4.73
CA LYS A 140 -23.56 -12.30 6.06
C LYS A 140 -22.70 -11.20 6.68
N VAL A 141 -22.08 -10.34 5.85
CA VAL A 141 -21.42 -9.12 6.34
C VAL A 141 -22.48 -8.14 6.83
N ASP A 142 -23.43 -7.79 5.98
CA ASP A 142 -24.61 -7.00 6.34
C ASP A 142 -25.75 -7.26 5.34
N LYS A 143 -26.97 -7.43 5.84
CA LYS A 143 -28.14 -7.74 5.00
C LYS A 143 -28.53 -6.59 4.07
N SER A 144 -28.15 -5.36 4.40
CA SER A 144 -28.43 -4.17 3.59
C SER A 144 -27.36 -3.91 2.53
N TRP A 145 -26.22 -4.62 2.56
CA TRP A 145 -25.15 -4.40 1.61
C TRP A 145 -25.51 -4.83 0.20
N SER A 146 -25.50 -3.90 -0.75
CA SER A 146 -25.75 -4.21 -2.17
C SER A 146 -24.57 -4.89 -2.87
N GLY A 147 -23.38 -4.89 -2.23
CA GLY A 147 -22.10 -5.34 -2.80
C GLY A 147 -21.26 -4.21 -3.37
N SER A 148 -21.72 -2.97 -3.31
CA SER A 148 -20.92 -1.83 -3.79
C SER A 148 -19.83 -1.46 -2.78
N ILE A 149 -18.72 -0.94 -3.29
CA ILE A 149 -17.62 -0.42 -2.47
C ILE A 149 -17.34 1.05 -2.80
N PRO A 150 -16.88 1.83 -1.80
CA PRO A 150 -16.46 1.41 -0.46
C PRO A 150 -17.62 1.06 0.47
N ALA A 151 -17.36 0.08 1.34
CA ALA A 151 -18.29 -0.28 2.42
C ALA A 151 -17.53 -0.44 3.73
N THR A 152 -18.15 -0.07 4.85
CA THR A 152 -17.49 -0.06 6.16
C THR A 152 -18.37 -0.66 7.23
N VAL A 153 -17.80 -1.57 8.02
CA VAL A 153 -18.38 -2.06 9.27
C VAL A 153 -17.64 -1.44 10.43
N ILE A 154 -18.34 -0.87 11.39
CA ILE A 154 -17.79 -0.40 12.67
C ILE A 154 -18.49 -1.17 13.77
N TYR A 155 -17.73 -1.85 14.65
CA TYR A 155 -18.35 -2.62 15.73
C TYR A 155 -17.46 -2.73 16.97
N LYS A 156 -18.11 -2.94 18.11
CA LYS A 156 -17.53 -3.36 19.39
C LYS A 156 -18.46 -4.39 20.01
N ASN A 157 -18.00 -5.61 20.17
CA ASN A 157 -18.83 -6.72 20.64
C ASN A 157 -20.10 -6.91 19.77
N ASP A 158 -21.29 -6.73 20.35
CA ASP A 158 -22.59 -6.87 19.65
C ASP A 158 -23.11 -5.54 19.08
N ASN A 159 -22.52 -4.39 19.46
CA ASN A 159 -22.88 -3.11 18.89
C ASN A 159 -22.19 -2.94 17.54
N ARG A 160 -22.98 -2.79 16.46
CA ARG A 160 -22.49 -2.78 15.08
C ARG A 160 -23.24 -1.76 14.25
N LYS A 161 -22.50 -1.10 13.36
CA LYS A 161 -23.03 -0.24 12.30
C LYS A 161 -22.41 -0.64 10.96
N PHE A 162 -23.18 -0.49 9.91
CA PHE A 162 -22.76 -0.72 8.52
C PHE A 162 -23.03 0.53 7.67
N PHE A 163 -22.13 0.79 6.74
CA PHE A 163 -22.19 1.94 5.83
C PHE A 163 -21.73 1.50 4.43
N GLU A 164 -22.55 1.77 3.43
CA GLU A 164 -22.21 1.59 2.02
C GLU A 164 -22.04 2.98 1.37
N GLN A 165 -20.95 3.65 1.76
CA GLN A 165 -20.61 5.00 1.30
C GLN A 165 -19.12 5.31 1.52
N SER A 166 -18.62 6.33 0.81
CA SER A 166 -17.32 6.93 1.15
C SER A 166 -17.44 7.84 2.36
N PHE A 167 -16.33 7.97 3.10
CA PHE A 167 -16.21 8.86 4.25
C PHE A 167 -15.20 9.98 3.99
N THR A 168 -15.47 11.14 4.58
CA THR A 168 -14.44 12.08 5.01
C THR A 168 -13.89 11.64 6.38
N TYR A 169 -12.77 12.23 6.82
CA TYR A 169 -12.23 11.89 8.14
C TYR A 169 -13.21 12.26 9.27
N GLU A 170 -13.84 13.43 9.17
CA GLU A 170 -14.77 13.96 10.18
C GLU A 170 -16.02 13.06 10.31
N GLU A 171 -16.55 12.59 9.19
CA GLU A 171 -17.69 11.66 9.18
C GLU A 171 -17.29 10.31 9.78
N LEU A 172 -16.14 9.74 9.38
CA LEU A 172 -15.64 8.47 9.90
C LEU A 172 -15.40 8.56 11.42
N GLU A 173 -14.76 9.63 11.87
CA GLU A 173 -14.48 9.86 13.29
C GLU A 173 -15.78 10.00 14.09
N LYS A 174 -16.79 10.70 13.56
CA LYS A 174 -18.11 10.85 14.17
C LYS A 174 -18.78 9.51 14.40
N GLU A 175 -18.67 8.57 13.45
CA GLU A 175 -19.27 7.25 13.56
C GLU A 175 -18.51 6.31 14.52
N VAL A 176 -17.21 6.52 14.72
CA VAL A 176 -16.40 5.74 15.67
C VAL A 176 -16.56 6.21 17.12
N LYS A 177 -16.72 7.51 17.37
CA LYS A 177 -16.81 8.10 18.72
C LYS A 177 -17.84 7.43 19.65
N PRO A 178 -19.04 7.05 19.21
CA PRO A 178 -20.02 6.38 20.07
C PRO A 178 -19.59 5.02 20.64
N PHE A 179 -18.60 4.37 20.03
CA PHE A 179 -18.07 3.08 20.47
C PHE A 179 -16.94 3.21 21.52
N LEU A 180 -16.45 4.43 21.76
CA LEU A 180 -15.34 4.68 22.71
C LEU A 180 -15.81 4.65 24.18
N ASN A 181 -17.11 4.76 24.41
CA ASN A 181 -17.72 4.85 25.75
C ASN A 181 -18.10 3.48 26.28
#